data_eda1f239464584f38e88349bae31d780
#
_entry.id   eda1f239464584f38e88349bae31d780
#
_cell.length_a   1.000
_cell.length_b   1.000
_cell.length_c   1.000
_cell.angle_alpha   90.00
_cell.angle_beta   90.00
_cell.angle_gamma   90.00
#
_symmetry.space_group_name_H-M   'P 1'
#
loop_
_entity.id
_entity.type
_entity.pdbx_description
1 polymer ?
#
loop_
_entity_poly.entity_id
_entity_poly.type
_entity_poly.pdbx_seq_one_letter_code
_entity_poly.pdbx_strand_id
1 'polypeptide(L)'
;MNRREFNRSLTAVSGALGLGALSGRLTGRSARQEAVSGARISNPIAVSTYSFWRFRSDSRMDIPTCIDQAAEMGFDAVELLLMQMQSEDDAYLQSIKRQAFVNGLSLCGMSTHQGFVTPDPEERQRNVDLTVHQIELAYKLGIPTIRVNTGRWGTSSSFDELMANRGIEPPLEGYSDEDAYPWVIDSLAACLPTAERCGVVLGLENHWGLGRTPEGVLRIVDAIDSPWLRVTLDTGNFLEDPYEKLERLAPKTVLVQAKTYYGGGTWYTLDLDYDRIAAMLRRHDYRGYISLEYEGEDDYRTAIPKSLALLRKAFSRPA
;
A
#
# COMPACT_ATOMS: atom_id res chain seq x y z
N MET A 1 21.90 25.33 -30.98
CA MET A 1 21.17 24.53 -31.97
C MET A 1 19.68 24.68 -31.67
N ASN A 2 18.93 25.33 -32.59
CA ASN A 2 17.57 25.79 -32.34
C ASN A 2 16.56 24.73 -32.82
N ARG A 3 15.43 24.58 -32.11
CA ARG A 3 14.38 23.60 -32.35
C ARG A 3 13.87 23.51 -33.82
N ARG A 4 14.20 24.47 -34.66
CA ARG A 4 13.86 24.51 -36.09
C ARG A 4 14.82 23.74 -37.02
N GLU A 5 15.99 23.39 -36.56
CA GLU A 5 16.99 22.65 -37.37
C GLU A 5 16.85 21.13 -37.24
N PHE A 6 16.20 20.63 -36.18
CA PHE A 6 15.98 19.20 -35.97
C PHE A 6 14.88 18.60 -36.87
N ASN A 7 13.96 19.43 -37.37
CA ASN A 7 12.83 18.95 -38.20
C ASN A 7 13.09 18.95 -39.72
N ARG A 8 14.30 19.26 -40.20
CA ARG A 8 14.63 19.29 -41.64
C ARG A 8 15.36 18.08 -42.17
N SER A 9 15.68 17.07 -41.34
CA SER A 9 16.45 15.91 -41.77
C SER A 9 15.62 14.62 -42.00
N LEU A 10 14.29 14.71 -42.04
CA LEU A 10 13.38 13.55 -42.17
C LEU A 10 12.49 13.60 -43.44
N THR A 11 12.93 14.22 -44.52
CA THR A 11 12.23 14.13 -45.81
C THR A 11 13.24 14.03 -46.95
N ALA A 12 13.56 12.87 -47.37
CA ALA A 12 13.90 12.49 -48.75
C ALA A 12 14.43 11.04 -48.83
N VAL A 13 13.56 10.03 -48.99
CA VAL A 13 13.78 8.90 -49.90
C VAL A 13 12.41 8.43 -50.31
N SER A 14 11.93 8.91 -51.43
CA SER A 14 10.85 8.33 -52.24
C SER A 14 11.48 7.89 -53.54
N GLY A 15 11.55 6.59 -53.75
CA GLY A 15 11.97 6.01 -55.04
C GLY A 15 11.11 4.80 -55.33
N ALA A 16 10.38 4.88 -56.44
CA ALA A 16 9.40 3.95 -56.95
C ALA A 16 9.98 2.59 -57.33
N LEU A 17 9.12 1.55 -57.34
CA LEU A 17 8.87 0.66 -58.46
C LEU A 17 8.14 -0.63 -58.01
N GLY A 18 7.10 -1.00 -58.75
CA GLY A 18 6.73 -2.38 -59.00
C GLY A 18 5.36 -2.84 -58.54
N LEU A 19 4.35 -2.68 -59.35
CA LEU A 19 3.10 -3.45 -59.25
C LEU A 19 3.36 -4.97 -59.46
N GLY A 20 2.93 -5.77 -58.51
CA GLY A 20 2.85 -7.19 -58.62
C GLY A 20 1.68 -7.69 -57.77
N ALA A 21 0.54 -7.95 -58.38
CA ALA A 21 -0.60 -8.56 -57.74
C ALA A 21 -0.34 -10.02 -57.42
N LEU A 22 -0.40 -10.42 -56.17
CA LEU A 22 -0.60 -11.83 -55.80
C LEU A 22 -1.45 -11.88 -54.50
N SER A 23 -2.66 -12.39 -54.70
CA SER A 23 -3.60 -12.78 -53.68
C SER A 23 -3.01 -13.89 -52.79
N GLY A 24 -2.64 -13.58 -51.55
CA GLY A 24 -2.22 -14.54 -50.54
C GLY A 24 -2.95 -14.23 -49.22
N ARG A 25 -3.74 -15.18 -48.78
CA ARG A 25 -4.60 -15.12 -47.58
C ARG A 25 -3.83 -14.66 -46.34
N LEU A 26 -4.39 -13.68 -45.68
CA LEU A 26 -4.08 -13.26 -44.33
C LEU A 26 -4.32 -14.40 -43.31
N THR A 27 -3.27 -15.14 -42.96
CA THR A 27 -3.19 -15.98 -41.75
C THR A 27 -1.85 -15.76 -41.09
N GLY A 28 -1.70 -14.63 -40.45
CA GLY A 28 -0.43 -14.25 -39.83
C GLY A 28 -0.58 -13.35 -38.61
N ARG A 29 -1.65 -13.54 -37.83
CA ARG A 29 -1.86 -12.69 -36.60
C ARG A 29 -1.85 -13.47 -35.30
N SER A 30 -1.47 -14.74 -35.29
CA SER A 30 -1.48 -15.58 -34.09
C SER A 30 -0.12 -15.88 -33.49
N ALA A 31 0.98 -15.69 -34.19
CA ALA A 31 2.30 -16.17 -33.72
C ALA A 31 3.13 -15.11 -32.93
N ARG A 32 2.67 -13.87 -32.86
CA ARG A 32 3.42 -12.81 -32.09
C ARG A 32 2.88 -12.54 -30.71
N GLN A 33 1.75 -13.11 -30.34
CA GLN A 33 1.13 -12.93 -29.01
C GLN A 33 1.51 -14.03 -28.01
N GLU A 34 2.03 -15.17 -28.47
CA GLU A 34 2.44 -16.28 -27.61
C GLU A 34 3.89 -16.18 -27.09
N ALA A 35 4.74 -15.33 -27.65
CA ALA A 35 6.15 -15.21 -27.25
C ALA A 35 6.41 -14.23 -26.08
N VAL A 36 5.38 -13.58 -25.53
CA VAL A 36 5.50 -12.66 -24.37
C VAL A 36 4.93 -13.26 -23.08
N SER A 37 4.37 -14.46 -23.12
CA SER A 37 3.73 -15.11 -21.97
C SER A 37 4.70 -15.78 -20.97
N GLY A 38 6.00 -15.61 -21.12
CA GLY A 38 7.02 -16.26 -20.30
C GLY A 38 7.73 -15.36 -19.27
N ALA A 39 7.44 -14.06 -19.20
CA ALA A 39 8.06 -13.21 -18.21
C ALA A 39 7.41 -13.47 -16.84
N ARG A 40 8.14 -14.09 -15.93
CA ARG A 40 7.78 -14.21 -14.51
C ARG A 40 7.66 -12.82 -13.94
N ILE A 41 6.44 -12.32 -13.70
CA ILE A 41 6.22 -11.11 -12.94
C ILE A 41 5.96 -11.57 -11.49
N SER A 42 7.01 -11.61 -10.67
CA SER A 42 6.87 -11.71 -9.21
C SER A 42 6.43 -10.34 -8.66
N ASN A 43 5.63 -10.35 -7.61
CA ASN A 43 5.37 -9.12 -6.89
C ASN A 43 6.66 -8.65 -6.20
N PRO A 44 7.02 -7.35 -6.24
CA PRO A 44 8.13 -6.83 -5.46
C PRO A 44 7.79 -6.90 -3.97
N ILE A 45 8.79 -7.28 -3.15
CA ILE A 45 8.62 -7.42 -1.70
C ILE A 45 9.24 -6.23 -1.02
N ALA A 46 8.42 -5.46 -0.31
CA ALA A 46 8.81 -4.35 0.53
C ALA A 46 8.84 -4.73 2.01
N VAL A 47 9.40 -3.87 2.84
CA VAL A 47 9.26 -3.93 4.29
C VAL A 47 8.77 -2.58 4.82
N SER A 48 7.76 -2.60 5.69
CA SER A 48 7.34 -1.44 6.47
C SER A 48 8.38 -1.15 7.56
N THR A 49 8.78 0.12 7.72
CA THR A 49 9.70 0.53 8.79
C THR A 49 9.13 0.24 10.19
N TYR A 50 7.80 0.10 10.30
CA TYR A 50 7.13 -0.43 11.48
C TYR A 50 7.75 -1.75 11.97
N SER A 51 8.10 -2.66 11.08
CA SER A 51 8.66 -3.99 11.38
C SER A 51 9.92 -3.95 12.25
N PHE A 52 10.68 -2.87 12.17
CA PHE A 52 11.90 -2.67 12.96
C PHE A 52 11.62 -2.06 14.35
N TRP A 53 10.45 -1.45 14.53
CA TRP A 53 10.08 -0.78 15.79
C TRP A 53 8.97 -1.51 16.56
N ARG A 54 7.84 -1.80 15.91
CA ARG A 54 6.65 -2.46 16.50
C ARG A 54 6.10 -1.72 17.73
N PHE A 55 6.25 -0.37 17.74
CA PHE A 55 5.87 0.50 18.88
C PHE A 55 6.51 0.13 20.24
N ARG A 56 7.58 -0.64 20.25
CA ARG A 56 8.31 -0.95 21.50
C ARG A 56 9.06 0.29 21.97
N SER A 57 8.92 0.63 23.26
CA SER A 57 9.40 1.89 23.85
C SER A 57 10.91 2.11 23.75
N ASP A 58 11.70 1.04 23.64
CA ASP A 58 13.15 1.02 23.70
C ASP A 58 13.85 0.74 22.37
N SER A 59 13.09 0.55 21.28
CA SER A 59 13.63 0.05 20.01
C SER A 59 13.22 0.86 18.78
N ARG A 60 12.82 2.13 18.97
CA ARG A 60 12.49 3.00 17.82
C ARG A 60 13.71 3.23 16.95
N MET A 61 13.70 2.63 15.77
CA MET A 61 14.74 2.82 14.75
C MET A 61 14.36 3.99 13.84
N ASP A 62 15.32 4.82 13.45
CA ASP A 62 15.09 5.90 12.50
C ASP A 62 14.93 5.37 11.07
N ILE A 63 14.25 6.14 10.22
CA ILE A 63 13.97 5.74 8.83
C ILE A 63 15.25 5.49 8.02
N PRO A 64 16.30 6.33 8.08
CA PRO A 64 17.57 6.06 7.40
C PRO A 64 18.15 4.68 7.75
N THR A 65 18.20 4.35 9.03
CA THR A 65 18.69 3.02 9.48
C THR A 65 17.79 1.88 8.99
N CYS A 66 16.46 2.07 8.98
CA CYS A 66 15.54 1.07 8.42
C CYS A 66 15.79 0.82 6.92
N ILE A 67 16.08 1.88 6.15
CA ILE A 67 16.40 1.78 4.72
C ILE A 67 17.66 0.95 4.51
N ASP A 68 18.72 1.21 5.27
CA ASP A 68 19.98 0.45 5.16
C ASP A 68 19.78 -1.03 5.52
N GLN A 69 19.04 -1.30 6.62
CA GLN A 69 18.70 -2.67 7.01
C GLN A 69 17.85 -3.40 5.95
N ALA A 70 16.90 -2.71 5.34
CA ALA A 70 16.08 -3.27 4.27
C ALA A 70 16.93 -3.64 3.04
N ALA A 71 17.90 -2.79 2.67
CA ALA A 71 18.82 -3.06 1.58
C ALA A 71 19.74 -4.26 1.88
N GLU A 72 20.33 -4.31 3.08
CA GLU A 72 21.17 -5.42 3.53
C GLU A 72 20.43 -6.75 3.54
N MET A 73 19.14 -6.75 3.92
CA MET A 73 18.29 -7.94 3.93
C MET A 73 17.80 -8.33 2.52
N GLY A 74 17.94 -7.46 1.52
CA GLY A 74 17.60 -7.74 0.13
C GLY A 74 16.14 -7.53 -0.23
N PHE A 75 15.45 -6.56 0.37
CA PHE A 75 14.12 -6.11 -0.04
C PHE A 75 14.18 -5.32 -1.36
N ASP A 76 13.03 -5.17 -2.03
CA ASP A 76 12.90 -4.39 -3.27
C ASP A 76 12.44 -2.95 -2.99
N ALA A 77 11.83 -2.72 -1.82
CA ALA A 77 11.26 -1.42 -1.46
C ALA A 77 11.08 -1.28 0.07
N VAL A 78 10.78 -0.04 0.47
CA VAL A 78 10.44 0.31 1.85
C VAL A 78 9.12 1.08 1.88
N GLU A 79 8.24 0.71 2.80
CA GLU A 79 7.08 1.48 3.21
C GLU A 79 7.43 2.25 4.50
N LEU A 80 7.23 3.56 4.49
CA LEU A 80 7.59 4.41 5.62
C LEU A 80 6.43 4.49 6.63
N LEU A 81 6.69 4.29 7.91
CA LEU A 81 5.78 4.68 8.97
C LEU A 81 6.04 6.15 9.34
N LEU A 82 5.09 7.04 9.02
CA LEU A 82 5.26 8.48 9.21
C LEU A 82 5.64 8.85 10.65
N MET A 83 5.12 8.15 11.65
CA MET A 83 5.44 8.38 13.05
C MET A 83 6.94 8.20 13.41
N GLN A 84 7.73 7.53 12.56
CA GLN A 84 9.19 7.41 12.74
C GLN A 84 9.96 8.59 12.12
N MET A 85 9.29 9.43 11.32
CA MET A 85 9.94 10.58 10.68
C MET A 85 10.46 11.57 11.73
N GLN A 86 11.69 12.03 11.55
CA GLN A 86 12.35 12.93 12.51
C GLN A 86 12.20 14.40 12.12
N SER A 87 11.99 14.69 10.85
CA SER A 87 11.76 16.02 10.29
C SER A 87 10.96 15.93 9.00
N GLU A 88 10.26 17.01 8.66
CA GLU A 88 9.52 17.16 7.40
C GLU A 88 10.15 18.24 6.51
N ASP A 89 11.33 18.76 6.88
CA ASP A 89 12.04 19.70 6.04
C ASP A 89 12.57 19.05 4.74
N ASP A 90 12.69 19.85 3.69
CA ASP A 90 13.07 19.35 2.37
C ASP A 90 14.44 18.67 2.38
N ALA A 91 15.38 19.12 3.20
CA ALA A 91 16.73 18.52 3.27
C ALA A 91 16.66 17.10 3.79
N TYR A 92 15.88 16.86 4.85
CA TYR A 92 15.69 15.52 5.42
C TYR A 92 14.92 14.61 4.43
N LEU A 93 13.81 15.09 3.86
CA LEU A 93 13.02 14.33 2.89
C LEU A 93 13.85 13.91 1.67
N GLN A 94 14.66 14.84 1.12
CA GLN A 94 15.52 14.53 -0.02
C GLN A 94 16.66 13.57 0.36
N SER A 95 17.14 13.62 1.61
CA SER A 95 18.15 12.68 2.10
C SER A 95 17.61 11.24 2.15
N ILE A 96 16.38 11.04 2.67
CA ILE A 96 15.69 9.74 2.68
C ILE A 96 15.51 9.22 1.24
N LYS A 97 14.99 10.05 0.36
CA LYS A 97 14.76 9.71 -1.05
C LYS A 97 16.06 9.28 -1.75
N ARG A 98 17.14 10.06 -1.54
CA ARG A 98 18.46 9.74 -2.08
C ARG A 98 18.99 8.42 -1.50
N GLN A 99 18.85 8.21 -0.19
CA GLN A 99 19.35 7.00 0.47
C GLN A 99 18.65 5.75 -0.06
N ALA A 100 17.32 5.76 -0.17
CA ALA A 100 16.59 4.65 -0.80
C ALA A 100 17.08 4.40 -2.22
N PHE A 101 17.20 5.45 -3.04
CA PHE A 101 17.64 5.32 -4.44
C PHE A 101 19.04 4.72 -4.59
N VAL A 102 20.03 5.20 -3.82
CA VAL A 102 21.41 4.68 -3.92
C VAL A 102 21.55 3.24 -3.39
N ASN A 103 20.65 2.81 -2.54
CA ASN A 103 20.53 1.43 -2.06
C ASN A 103 19.68 0.53 -2.99
N GLY A 104 19.21 1.06 -4.13
CA GLY A 104 18.40 0.31 -5.09
C GLY A 104 16.98 0.01 -4.62
N LEU A 105 16.46 0.74 -3.61
CA LEU A 105 15.14 0.56 -3.04
C LEU A 105 14.16 1.61 -3.57
N SER A 106 12.91 1.18 -3.81
CA SER A 106 11.78 2.10 -4.01
C SER A 106 11.17 2.50 -2.67
N LEU A 107 10.69 3.75 -2.55
CA LEU A 107 9.76 4.13 -1.49
C LEU A 107 8.34 3.83 -2.02
N CYS A 108 7.73 2.73 -1.56
CA CYS A 108 6.51 2.20 -2.18
C CYS A 108 5.21 2.65 -1.51
N GLY A 109 5.28 3.14 -0.28
CA GLY A 109 4.13 3.56 0.51
C GLY A 109 4.53 4.35 1.75
N MET A 110 3.55 5.03 2.35
CA MET A 110 3.70 5.68 3.64
C MET A 110 2.47 5.42 4.51
N SER A 111 2.68 4.82 5.67
CA SER A 111 1.62 4.55 6.64
C SER A 111 1.36 5.77 7.52
N THR A 112 0.11 6.24 7.49
CA THR A 112 -0.39 7.38 8.28
C THR A 112 -1.59 6.96 9.14
N HIS A 113 -1.99 7.82 10.06
CA HIS A 113 -3.10 7.54 10.98
C HIS A 113 -4.06 8.72 10.99
N GLN A 114 -5.35 8.45 10.76
CA GLN A 114 -6.43 9.42 10.75
C GLN A 114 -7.48 9.08 11.83
N GLY A 115 -8.27 10.08 12.23
CA GLY A 115 -9.35 9.94 13.19
C GLY A 115 -10.61 10.66 12.71
N PHE A 116 -11.29 10.11 11.69
CA PHE A 116 -12.52 10.73 11.15
C PHE A 116 -13.79 10.28 11.86
N VAL A 117 -13.74 9.21 12.68
CA VAL A 117 -14.86 8.71 13.47
C VAL A 117 -15.03 9.56 14.74
N THR A 118 -15.55 10.76 14.56
CA THR A 118 -15.85 11.71 15.65
C THR A 118 -17.03 12.59 15.27
N PRO A 119 -17.95 12.91 16.21
CA PRO A 119 -19.05 13.85 15.95
C PRO A 119 -18.57 15.31 15.83
N ASP A 120 -17.36 15.63 16.30
CA ASP A 120 -16.81 16.99 16.23
C ASP A 120 -16.35 17.34 14.80
N PRO A 121 -17.04 18.28 14.10
CA PRO A 121 -16.68 18.65 12.75
C PRO A 121 -15.33 19.36 12.66
N GLU A 122 -14.89 20.07 13.71
CA GLU A 122 -13.60 20.74 13.72
C GLU A 122 -12.46 19.72 13.83
N GLU A 123 -12.66 18.65 14.61
CA GLU A 123 -11.68 17.57 14.70
C GLU A 123 -11.59 16.82 13.36
N ARG A 124 -12.72 16.55 12.70
CA ARG A 124 -12.69 15.97 11.34
C ARG A 124 -11.92 16.86 10.36
N GLN A 125 -12.16 18.18 10.39
CA GLN A 125 -11.45 19.12 9.51
C GLN A 125 -9.95 19.12 9.80
N ARG A 126 -9.51 19.10 11.06
CA ARG A 126 -8.09 18.96 11.43
C ARG A 126 -7.47 17.68 10.86
N ASN A 127 -8.21 16.56 10.88
CA ASN A 127 -7.75 15.31 10.28
C ASN A 127 -7.70 15.36 8.75
N VAL A 128 -8.61 16.07 8.09
CA VAL A 128 -8.57 16.35 6.65
C VAL A 128 -7.31 17.17 6.31
N ASP A 129 -7.08 18.27 7.01
CA ASP A 129 -5.91 19.15 6.77
C ASP A 129 -4.60 18.38 6.98
N LEU A 130 -4.52 17.56 8.04
CA LEU A 130 -3.39 16.68 8.30
C LEU A 130 -3.19 15.68 7.15
N THR A 131 -4.26 15.05 6.65
CA THR A 131 -4.18 14.09 5.56
C THR A 131 -3.72 14.74 4.26
N VAL A 132 -4.22 15.94 3.96
CA VAL A 132 -3.77 16.76 2.81
C VAL A 132 -2.27 17.03 2.91
N HIS A 133 -1.78 17.45 4.07
CA HIS A 133 -0.36 17.65 4.33
C HIS A 133 0.45 16.35 4.12
N GLN A 134 -0.04 15.22 4.61
CA GLN A 134 0.62 13.92 4.45
C GLN A 134 0.68 13.45 2.98
N ILE A 135 -0.33 13.77 2.17
CA ILE A 135 -0.31 13.55 0.72
C ILE A 135 0.81 14.37 0.08
N GLU A 136 0.99 15.63 0.47
CA GLU A 136 2.04 16.49 -0.04
C GLU A 136 3.44 16.02 0.39
N LEU A 137 3.60 15.49 1.60
CA LEU A 137 4.85 14.84 2.03
C LEU A 137 5.16 13.61 1.17
N ALA A 138 4.18 12.76 0.92
CA ALA A 138 4.33 11.59 0.04
C ALA A 138 4.76 12.02 -1.37
N TYR A 139 4.14 13.06 -1.93
CA TYR A 139 4.53 13.63 -3.22
C TYR A 139 5.99 14.11 -3.23
N LYS A 140 6.46 14.83 -2.20
CA LYS A 140 7.85 15.29 -2.07
C LYS A 140 8.83 14.11 -2.03
N LEU A 141 8.46 13.02 -1.34
CA LEU A 141 9.24 11.79 -1.27
C LEU A 141 9.18 10.94 -2.55
N GLY A 142 8.23 11.22 -3.46
CA GLY A 142 7.97 10.39 -4.64
C GLY A 142 7.26 9.08 -4.31
N ILE A 143 6.54 9.03 -3.18
CA ILE A 143 5.76 7.88 -2.72
C ILE A 143 4.39 7.88 -3.41
N PRO A 144 4.00 6.76 -4.07
CA PRO A 144 2.78 6.73 -4.89
C PRO A 144 1.49 6.50 -4.12
N THR A 145 1.57 6.05 -2.86
CA THR A 145 0.37 5.76 -2.04
C THR A 145 0.63 6.03 -0.56
N ILE A 146 -0.40 6.50 0.14
CA ILE A 146 -0.42 6.54 1.59
C ILE A 146 -1.53 5.63 2.12
N ARG A 147 -1.24 4.89 3.19
CA ARG A 147 -2.26 4.18 3.93
C ARG A 147 -3.05 5.17 4.79
N VAL A 148 -4.37 5.13 4.70
CA VAL A 148 -5.28 5.92 5.53
C VAL A 148 -6.22 5.00 6.32
N ASN A 149 -6.68 5.46 7.49
CA ASN A 149 -7.62 4.77 8.36
C ASN A 149 -8.95 5.54 8.47
N THR A 150 -10.02 4.85 8.88
CA THR A 150 -11.26 5.51 9.25
C THR A 150 -11.13 6.28 10.58
N GLY A 151 -10.18 5.88 11.41
CA GLY A 151 -10.24 6.14 12.84
C GLY A 151 -11.22 5.20 13.53
N ARG A 152 -11.40 5.38 14.82
CA ARG A 152 -12.25 4.58 15.69
C ARG A 152 -12.90 5.47 16.75
N TRP A 153 -13.91 4.96 17.45
CA TRP A 153 -14.64 5.73 18.46
C TRP A 153 -13.77 6.18 19.64
N GLY A 154 -12.69 5.44 19.95
CA GLY A 154 -11.81 5.78 21.05
C GLY A 154 -12.43 5.54 22.43
N THR A 155 -13.42 4.71 22.52
CA THR A 155 -14.14 4.38 23.78
C THR A 155 -13.47 3.26 24.58
N SER A 156 -12.54 2.51 23.97
CA SER A 156 -11.67 1.59 24.70
C SER A 156 -10.60 2.37 25.47
N SER A 157 -10.37 2.01 26.74
CA SER A 157 -9.44 2.72 27.64
C SER A 157 -7.96 2.51 27.26
N SER A 158 -7.66 1.43 26.52
CA SER A 158 -6.32 1.10 26.07
C SER A 158 -6.37 0.27 24.77
N PHE A 159 -5.21 0.16 24.10
CA PHE A 159 -5.10 -0.74 22.95
C PHE A 159 -5.20 -2.22 23.36
N ASP A 160 -4.72 -2.59 24.55
CA ASP A 160 -4.87 -3.94 25.08
C ASP A 160 -6.33 -4.32 25.29
N GLU A 161 -7.15 -3.40 25.80
CA GLU A 161 -8.59 -3.60 25.92
C GLU A 161 -9.25 -3.76 24.56
N LEU A 162 -8.91 -2.90 23.60
CA LEU A 162 -9.40 -3.00 22.22
C LEU A 162 -9.09 -4.38 21.62
N MET A 163 -7.86 -4.86 21.81
CA MET A 163 -7.46 -6.18 21.28
C MET A 163 -8.11 -7.33 22.03
N ALA A 164 -8.27 -7.24 23.35
CA ALA A 164 -9.05 -8.22 24.13
C ALA A 164 -10.50 -8.33 23.62
N ASN A 165 -11.07 -7.23 23.14
CA ASN A 165 -12.38 -7.15 22.50
C ASN A 165 -12.31 -7.34 20.96
N ARG A 166 -11.21 -7.88 20.43
CA ARG A 166 -11.03 -8.22 19.00
C ARG A 166 -11.20 -7.04 18.05
N GLY A 167 -10.75 -5.87 18.48
CA GLY A 167 -10.85 -4.62 17.72
C GLY A 167 -12.26 -4.01 17.70
N ILE A 168 -13.16 -4.49 18.56
CA ILE A 168 -14.52 -3.97 18.69
C ILE A 168 -14.60 -3.03 19.88
N GLU A 169 -15.10 -1.84 19.65
CA GLU A 169 -15.42 -0.87 20.72
C GLU A 169 -16.83 -0.29 20.49
N PRO A 170 -17.56 0.05 21.56
CA PRO A 170 -18.88 0.63 21.42
C PRO A 170 -18.79 2.04 20.81
N PRO A 171 -19.80 2.48 20.04
CA PRO A 171 -19.94 3.88 19.66
C PRO A 171 -20.00 4.81 20.89
N LEU A 172 -19.70 6.10 20.67
CA LEU A 172 -19.96 7.13 21.67
C LEU A 172 -21.47 7.20 21.98
N GLU A 173 -21.81 7.55 23.22
CA GLU A 173 -23.21 7.67 23.65
C GLU A 173 -24.00 8.62 22.72
N GLY A 174 -25.13 8.17 22.24
CA GLY A 174 -26.01 8.91 21.34
C GLY A 174 -25.66 8.76 19.84
N TYR A 175 -24.63 8.00 19.49
CA TYR A 175 -24.21 7.76 18.10
C TYR A 175 -24.15 6.26 17.76
N SER A 176 -24.04 5.99 16.47
CA SER A 176 -23.90 4.66 15.90
C SER A 176 -22.86 4.65 14.78
N ASP A 177 -22.43 3.47 14.33
CA ASP A 177 -21.56 3.35 13.15
C ASP A 177 -22.20 3.96 11.90
N GLU A 178 -23.53 3.93 11.79
CA GLU A 178 -24.27 4.54 10.67
C GLU A 178 -24.07 6.06 10.61
N ASP A 179 -23.95 6.73 11.75
CA ASP A 179 -23.66 8.17 11.79
C ASP A 179 -22.22 8.48 11.37
N ALA A 180 -21.29 7.57 11.63
CA ALA A 180 -19.88 7.78 11.33
C ALA A 180 -19.51 7.55 9.85
N TYR A 181 -20.24 6.72 9.09
CA TYR A 181 -19.96 6.51 7.68
C TYR A 181 -19.97 7.79 6.84
N PRO A 182 -21.00 8.67 6.90
CA PRO A 182 -20.95 9.94 6.19
C PRO A 182 -19.75 10.80 6.58
N TRP A 183 -19.38 10.85 7.85
CA TRP A 183 -18.24 11.64 8.32
C TRP A 183 -16.92 11.18 7.68
N VAL A 184 -16.69 9.87 7.62
CA VAL A 184 -15.47 9.30 7.00
C VAL A 184 -15.50 9.50 5.49
N ILE A 185 -16.63 9.26 4.82
CA ILE A 185 -16.82 9.44 3.37
C ILE A 185 -16.52 10.89 2.98
N ASP A 186 -17.15 11.86 3.65
CA ASP A 186 -16.96 13.28 3.35
C ASP A 186 -15.52 13.74 3.60
N SER A 187 -14.91 13.26 4.70
CA SER A 187 -13.53 13.60 5.05
C SER A 187 -12.53 13.07 4.03
N LEU A 188 -12.66 11.81 3.61
CA LEU A 188 -11.80 11.21 2.59
C LEU A 188 -12.03 11.87 1.22
N ALA A 189 -13.28 12.16 0.86
CA ALA A 189 -13.61 12.86 -0.38
C ALA A 189 -12.97 14.25 -0.43
N ALA A 190 -12.92 14.97 0.69
CA ALA A 190 -12.26 16.28 0.77
C ALA A 190 -10.74 16.22 0.52
N CYS A 191 -10.08 15.07 0.75
CA CYS A 191 -8.65 14.87 0.48
C CYS A 191 -8.34 14.57 -1.00
N LEU A 192 -9.31 14.08 -1.78
CA LEU A 192 -9.07 13.57 -3.13
C LEU A 192 -8.54 14.59 -4.13
N PRO A 193 -8.96 15.88 -4.13
CA PRO A 193 -8.37 16.86 -5.06
C PRO A 193 -6.85 17.02 -4.90
N THR A 194 -6.34 16.90 -3.67
CA THR A 194 -4.90 16.91 -3.42
C THR A 194 -4.25 15.60 -3.81
N ALA A 195 -4.88 14.46 -3.53
CA ALA A 195 -4.41 13.14 -3.93
C ALA A 195 -4.23 13.08 -5.46
N GLU A 196 -5.22 13.50 -6.24
CA GLU A 196 -5.17 13.57 -7.69
C GLU A 196 -4.08 14.51 -8.19
N ARG A 197 -4.01 15.73 -7.67
CA ARG A 197 -2.99 16.73 -8.04
C ARG A 197 -1.56 16.22 -7.79
N CYS A 198 -1.36 15.50 -6.69
CA CYS A 198 -0.07 14.94 -6.29
C CYS A 198 0.24 13.59 -6.92
N GLY A 199 -0.74 12.91 -7.54
CA GLY A 199 -0.58 11.57 -8.07
C GLY A 199 -0.38 10.51 -6.96
N VAL A 200 -0.97 10.72 -5.78
CA VAL A 200 -0.86 9.86 -4.60
C VAL A 200 -2.20 9.17 -4.35
N VAL A 201 -2.23 7.85 -4.38
CA VAL A 201 -3.44 7.08 -4.09
C VAL A 201 -3.64 6.93 -2.59
N LEU A 202 -4.83 7.22 -2.08
CA LEU A 202 -5.22 6.91 -0.72
C LEU A 202 -5.60 5.42 -0.64
N GLY A 203 -4.87 4.64 0.15
CA GLY A 203 -5.18 3.24 0.43
C GLY A 203 -5.92 3.12 1.76
N LEU A 204 -7.25 2.98 1.74
CA LEU A 204 -8.02 2.73 2.95
C LEU A 204 -7.73 1.32 3.47
N GLU A 205 -7.19 1.23 4.66
CA GLU A 205 -6.81 -0.04 5.28
C GLU A 205 -8.03 -0.73 5.92
N ASN A 206 -8.11 -2.05 5.79
CA ASN A 206 -8.95 -2.86 6.66
C ASN A 206 -8.33 -2.91 8.06
N HIS A 207 -8.76 -1.97 8.90
CA HIS A 207 -8.25 -1.72 10.24
C HIS A 207 -9.40 -1.54 11.25
N TRP A 208 -9.07 -1.35 12.53
CA TRP A 208 -10.05 -1.13 13.60
C TRP A 208 -10.96 0.07 13.29
N GLY A 209 -12.15 0.10 13.89
CA GLY A 209 -13.22 1.04 13.57
C GLY A 209 -14.08 0.55 12.40
N LEU A 210 -14.54 1.43 11.51
CA LEU A 210 -15.43 1.08 10.40
C LEU A 210 -14.76 0.17 9.35
N GLY A 211 -13.43 0.20 9.27
CA GLY A 211 -12.63 -0.68 8.38
C GLY A 211 -12.46 -2.11 8.88
N ARG A 212 -13.01 -2.48 10.04
CA ARG A 212 -12.88 -3.80 10.66
C ARG A 212 -13.54 -4.94 9.86
N THR A 213 -14.43 -4.61 8.95
CA THR A 213 -15.10 -5.58 8.08
C THR A 213 -14.92 -5.21 6.60
N PRO A 214 -14.92 -6.18 5.68
CA PRO A 214 -14.85 -5.86 4.25
C PRO A 214 -16.07 -5.04 3.78
N GLU A 215 -17.24 -5.23 4.39
CA GLU A 215 -18.44 -4.44 4.14
C GLU A 215 -18.20 -2.96 4.45
N GLY A 216 -17.59 -2.68 5.59
CA GLY A 216 -17.28 -1.31 6.02
C GLY A 216 -16.30 -0.61 5.08
N VAL A 217 -15.21 -1.28 4.72
CA VAL A 217 -14.22 -0.76 3.76
C VAL A 217 -14.87 -0.51 2.40
N LEU A 218 -15.59 -1.51 1.84
CA LEU A 218 -16.21 -1.39 0.52
C LEU A 218 -17.29 -0.32 0.50
N ARG A 219 -18.09 -0.20 1.56
CA ARG A 219 -19.13 0.86 1.67
C ARG A 219 -18.53 2.26 1.48
N ILE A 220 -17.35 2.51 2.06
CA ILE A 220 -16.67 3.80 1.94
C ILE A 220 -16.06 3.96 0.54
N VAL A 221 -15.30 2.97 0.07
CA VAL A 221 -14.61 3.04 -1.21
C VAL A 221 -15.59 3.07 -2.39
N ASP A 222 -16.71 2.34 -2.31
CA ASP A 222 -17.74 2.32 -3.35
C ASP A 222 -18.59 3.60 -3.37
N ALA A 223 -18.86 4.19 -2.20
CA ALA A 223 -19.61 5.46 -2.12
C ALA A 223 -18.82 6.63 -2.74
N ILE A 224 -17.50 6.63 -2.61
CA ILE A 224 -16.62 7.67 -3.18
C ILE A 224 -16.31 7.39 -4.65
N ASP A 225 -16.16 6.13 -5.05
CA ASP A 225 -15.91 5.64 -6.42
C ASP A 225 -14.85 6.44 -7.18
N SER A 226 -13.68 6.63 -6.57
CA SER A 226 -12.57 7.39 -7.13
C SER A 226 -11.36 6.49 -7.44
N PRO A 227 -10.62 6.73 -8.54
CA PRO A 227 -9.35 6.05 -8.79
C PRO A 227 -8.27 6.43 -7.74
N TRP A 228 -8.45 7.54 -7.02
CA TRP A 228 -7.54 8.04 -6.00
C TRP A 228 -7.87 7.56 -4.57
N LEU A 229 -8.94 6.76 -4.41
CA LEU A 229 -9.23 6.02 -3.18
C LEU A 229 -9.35 4.54 -3.49
N ARG A 230 -8.47 3.74 -2.94
CA ARG A 230 -8.40 2.29 -3.10
C ARG A 230 -8.19 1.63 -1.73
N VAL A 231 -7.77 0.37 -1.72
CA VAL A 231 -7.58 -0.40 -0.49
C VAL A 231 -6.11 -0.68 -0.24
N THR A 232 -5.63 -0.41 0.97
CA THR A 232 -4.46 -1.07 1.54
C THR A 232 -4.96 -2.34 2.23
N LEU A 233 -4.58 -3.50 1.69
CA LEU A 233 -5.03 -4.80 2.15
C LEU A 233 -4.07 -5.33 3.21
N ASP A 234 -4.46 -5.23 4.48
CA ASP A 234 -3.73 -5.85 5.58
C ASP A 234 -4.18 -7.29 5.78
N THR A 235 -3.23 -8.23 5.75
CA THR A 235 -3.52 -9.66 5.82
C THR A 235 -3.82 -10.15 7.23
N GLY A 236 -3.45 -9.39 8.26
CA GLY A 236 -3.54 -9.77 9.67
C GLY A 236 -4.64 -9.07 10.47
N ASN A 237 -5.34 -8.08 9.91
CA ASN A 237 -6.34 -7.34 10.66
C ASN A 237 -7.74 -8.00 10.67
N PHE A 238 -7.96 -9.06 9.88
CA PHE A 238 -9.11 -9.92 10.02
C PHE A 238 -8.76 -11.10 10.92
N LEU A 239 -9.11 -11.02 12.21
CA LEU A 239 -8.70 -11.96 13.24
C LEU A 239 -9.35 -13.35 13.12
N GLU A 240 -10.40 -13.48 12.30
CA GLU A 240 -11.13 -14.73 12.04
C GLU A 240 -11.43 -14.87 10.56
N ASP A 241 -11.24 -16.07 10.02
CA ASP A 241 -11.58 -16.43 8.63
C ASP A 241 -11.11 -15.36 7.63
N PRO A 242 -9.80 -15.03 7.57
CA PRO A 242 -9.34 -13.85 6.85
C PRO A 242 -9.51 -13.99 5.34
N TYR A 243 -9.43 -15.19 4.77
CA TYR A 243 -9.25 -15.40 3.34
C TYR A 243 -10.41 -14.90 2.48
N GLU A 244 -11.66 -15.23 2.85
CA GLU A 244 -12.83 -14.74 2.10
C GLU A 244 -12.98 -13.22 2.23
N LYS A 245 -12.66 -12.67 3.40
CA LYS A 245 -12.68 -11.24 3.65
C LYS A 245 -11.63 -10.50 2.81
N LEU A 246 -10.40 -11.03 2.77
CA LEU A 246 -9.31 -10.52 1.94
C LEU A 246 -9.68 -10.58 0.45
N GLU A 247 -10.27 -11.70 -0.01
CA GLU A 247 -10.64 -11.88 -1.42
C GLU A 247 -11.67 -10.84 -1.88
N ARG A 248 -12.58 -10.44 -1.02
CA ARG A 248 -13.57 -9.38 -1.32
C ARG A 248 -12.93 -8.02 -1.55
N LEU A 249 -11.82 -7.71 -0.88
CA LEU A 249 -11.10 -6.45 -1.02
C LEU A 249 -10.06 -6.46 -2.15
N ALA A 250 -9.61 -7.64 -2.56
CA ALA A 250 -8.53 -7.82 -3.53
C ALA A 250 -8.72 -7.03 -4.85
N PRO A 251 -9.93 -6.93 -5.46
CA PRO A 251 -10.13 -6.19 -6.71
C PRO A 251 -9.83 -4.68 -6.62
N LYS A 252 -9.84 -4.12 -5.41
CA LYS A 252 -9.61 -2.70 -5.16
C LYS A 252 -8.26 -2.40 -4.50
N THR A 253 -7.42 -3.42 -4.32
CA THR A 253 -6.15 -3.33 -3.59
C THR A 253 -5.07 -2.63 -4.40
N VAL A 254 -4.37 -1.66 -3.78
CA VAL A 254 -3.20 -0.95 -4.36
C VAL A 254 -1.90 -1.28 -3.62
N LEU A 255 -1.98 -1.62 -2.34
CA LEU A 255 -0.86 -2.05 -1.51
C LEU A 255 -1.30 -3.21 -0.63
N VAL A 256 -0.44 -4.20 -0.43
CA VAL A 256 -0.67 -5.29 0.53
C VAL A 256 0.29 -5.15 1.69
N GLN A 257 -0.23 -5.11 2.93
CA GLN A 257 0.54 -5.24 4.15
C GLN A 257 0.47 -6.70 4.62
N ALA A 258 1.62 -7.36 4.58
CA ALA A 258 1.75 -8.80 4.84
C ALA A 258 2.30 -9.03 6.24
N LYS A 259 1.44 -9.44 7.17
CA LYS A 259 1.82 -9.67 8.57
C LYS A 259 2.44 -11.03 8.79
N THR A 260 3.48 -11.09 9.63
CA THR A 260 4.10 -12.33 10.09
C THR A 260 4.36 -12.27 11.60
N TYR A 261 4.34 -13.45 12.26
CA TYR A 261 4.29 -13.54 13.72
C TYR A 261 5.30 -14.53 14.29
N TYR A 262 6.54 -14.59 13.78
CA TYR A 262 7.58 -15.47 14.33
C TYR A 262 7.82 -15.17 15.81
N GLY A 263 7.77 -16.21 16.66
CA GLY A 263 7.83 -16.08 18.12
C GLY A 263 6.48 -15.78 18.80
N GLY A 264 5.39 -15.72 18.02
CA GLY A 264 4.08 -15.26 18.49
C GLY A 264 3.89 -13.76 18.36
N GLY A 265 2.67 -13.28 18.46
CA GLY A 265 2.32 -11.84 18.49
C GLY A 265 1.94 -11.41 19.90
N THR A 266 2.06 -10.11 20.19
CA THR A 266 1.74 -9.55 21.51
C THR A 266 0.27 -9.73 21.89
N TRP A 267 -0.64 -9.55 20.95
CA TRP A 267 -2.09 -9.62 21.20
C TRP A 267 -2.75 -10.83 20.55
N TYR A 268 -2.26 -11.24 19.37
CA TYR A 268 -2.75 -12.39 18.62
C TYR A 268 -1.67 -12.91 17.69
N THR A 269 -1.85 -14.14 17.26
CA THR A 269 -1.01 -14.77 16.25
C THR A 269 -1.91 -15.41 15.21
N LEU A 270 -1.69 -15.09 13.94
CA LEU A 270 -2.39 -15.72 12.82
C LEU A 270 -1.41 -16.62 12.06
N ASP A 271 -1.84 -17.84 11.77
CA ASP A 271 -1.14 -18.73 10.84
C ASP A 271 -1.66 -18.44 9.42
N LEU A 272 -0.99 -17.51 8.73
CA LEU A 272 -1.40 -17.02 7.41
C LEU A 272 -0.75 -17.86 6.31
N ASP A 273 -1.59 -18.55 5.52
CA ASP A 273 -1.18 -19.27 4.32
C ASP A 273 -0.91 -18.27 3.17
N TYR A 274 0.35 -17.86 3.02
CA TYR A 274 0.76 -16.93 1.97
C TYR A 274 0.71 -17.53 0.56
N ASP A 275 0.77 -18.86 0.38
CA ASP A 275 0.55 -19.49 -0.92
C ASP A 275 -0.92 -19.30 -1.36
N ARG A 276 -1.87 -19.44 -0.43
CA ARG A 276 -3.30 -19.16 -0.67
C ARG A 276 -3.55 -17.68 -0.94
N ILE A 277 -2.97 -16.78 -0.16
CA ILE A 277 -3.10 -15.32 -0.35
C ILE A 277 -2.52 -14.90 -1.70
N ALA A 278 -1.34 -15.38 -2.06
CA ALA A 278 -0.71 -15.08 -3.35
C ALA A 278 -1.54 -15.62 -4.53
N ALA A 279 -2.12 -16.83 -4.41
CA ALA A 279 -3.02 -17.37 -5.43
C ALA A 279 -4.28 -16.51 -5.58
N MET A 280 -4.86 -16.04 -4.48
CA MET A 280 -5.99 -15.12 -4.47
C MET A 280 -5.65 -13.81 -5.17
N LEU A 281 -4.58 -13.13 -4.80
CA LEU A 281 -4.17 -11.86 -5.39
C LEU A 281 -3.86 -12.00 -6.89
N ARG A 282 -3.29 -13.15 -7.33
CA ARG A 282 -3.08 -13.45 -8.75
C ARG A 282 -4.39 -13.57 -9.54
N ARG A 283 -5.46 -14.16 -8.95
CA ARG A 283 -6.78 -14.23 -9.60
C ARG A 283 -7.38 -12.86 -9.90
N HIS A 284 -6.99 -11.86 -9.09
CA HIS A 284 -7.42 -10.46 -9.25
C HIS A 284 -6.37 -9.57 -9.94
N ASP A 285 -5.40 -10.18 -10.65
CA ASP A 285 -4.35 -9.48 -11.41
C ASP A 285 -3.53 -8.47 -10.58
N TYR A 286 -3.46 -8.65 -9.26
CA TYR A 286 -2.67 -7.78 -8.41
C TYR A 286 -1.17 -7.89 -8.74
N ARG A 287 -0.51 -6.75 -8.98
CA ARG A 287 0.90 -6.66 -9.40
C ARG A 287 1.70 -5.68 -8.52
N GLY A 288 1.06 -5.13 -7.51
CA GLY A 288 1.68 -4.15 -6.61
C GLY A 288 2.66 -4.76 -5.61
N TYR A 289 3.13 -3.94 -4.71
CA TYR A 289 4.06 -4.34 -3.64
C TYR A 289 3.37 -5.17 -2.57
N ILE A 290 4.14 -6.14 -2.04
CA ILE A 290 3.81 -6.87 -0.82
C ILE A 290 4.72 -6.31 0.27
N SER A 291 4.20 -5.48 1.14
CA SER A 291 4.94 -4.83 2.22
C SER A 291 4.87 -5.67 3.49
N LEU A 292 6.00 -6.20 3.93
CA LEU A 292 6.08 -6.95 5.18
C LEU A 292 5.81 -6.04 6.37
N GLU A 293 4.86 -6.44 7.22
CA GLU A 293 4.69 -5.94 8.59
C GLU A 293 4.96 -7.08 9.59
N TYR A 294 6.16 -7.10 10.15
CA TYR A 294 6.54 -8.08 11.15
C TYR A 294 6.02 -7.68 12.53
N GLU A 295 5.19 -8.52 13.14
CA GLU A 295 4.58 -8.29 14.46
C GLU A 295 4.94 -9.35 15.51
N GLY A 296 5.89 -10.25 15.21
CA GLY A 296 6.26 -11.32 16.11
C GLY A 296 7.21 -10.91 17.25
N GLU A 297 7.41 -11.84 18.19
CA GLU A 297 8.25 -11.64 19.38
C GLU A 297 9.73 -11.99 19.14
N ASP A 298 10.07 -12.80 18.11
CA ASP A 298 11.44 -13.14 17.77
C ASP A 298 12.27 -11.88 17.42
N ASP A 299 13.59 -11.99 17.57
CA ASP A 299 14.52 -10.92 17.14
C ASP A 299 14.32 -10.61 15.65
N TYR A 300 14.04 -9.35 15.34
CA TYR A 300 13.77 -8.89 13.98
C TYR A 300 14.91 -9.23 13.00
N ARG A 301 16.17 -9.28 13.46
CA ARG A 301 17.34 -9.61 12.65
C ARG A 301 17.28 -11.02 12.05
N THR A 302 16.56 -11.92 12.70
CA THR A 302 16.33 -13.30 12.24
C THR A 302 14.94 -13.48 11.64
N ALA A 303 13.93 -12.85 12.20
CA ALA A 303 12.53 -13.01 11.82
C ALA A 303 12.17 -12.30 10.50
N ILE A 304 12.68 -11.07 10.28
CA ILE A 304 12.42 -10.35 9.02
C ILE A 304 13.02 -11.07 7.81
N PRO A 305 14.28 -11.57 7.81
CA PRO A 305 14.79 -12.40 6.71
C PRO A 305 13.99 -13.70 6.48
N LYS A 306 13.51 -14.36 7.55
CA LYS A 306 12.61 -15.53 7.41
C LYS A 306 11.28 -15.14 6.74
N SER A 307 10.72 -14.01 7.13
CA SER A 307 9.49 -13.47 6.55
C SER A 307 9.68 -13.12 5.07
N LEU A 308 10.80 -12.47 4.73
CA LEU A 308 11.15 -12.17 3.35
C LEU A 308 11.24 -13.45 2.50
N ALA A 309 11.90 -14.49 3.00
CA ALA A 309 12.02 -15.77 2.30
C ALA A 309 10.66 -16.43 2.08
N LEU A 310 9.77 -16.39 3.08
CA LEU A 310 8.38 -16.87 2.98
C LEU A 310 7.61 -16.12 1.88
N LEU A 311 7.64 -14.79 1.91
CA LEU A 311 6.91 -13.96 0.93
C LEU A 311 7.49 -14.12 -0.48
N ARG A 312 8.83 -14.14 -0.64
CA ARG A 312 9.43 -14.38 -1.96
C ARG A 312 9.05 -15.73 -2.54
N LYS A 313 8.98 -16.79 -1.71
CA LYS A 313 8.52 -18.12 -2.15
C LYS A 313 7.06 -18.07 -2.63
N ALA A 314 6.14 -17.49 -1.85
CA ALA A 314 4.72 -17.47 -2.14
C ALA A 314 4.37 -16.58 -3.36
N PHE A 315 5.05 -15.43 -3.49
CA PHE A 315 4.80 -14.44 -4.55
C PHE A 315 5.69 -14.61 -5.78
N SER A 316 6.66 -15.54 -5.78
CA SER A 316 7.32 -15.94 -7.01
C SER A 316 6.31 -16.66 -7.93
N ARG A 317 6.26 -16.29 -9.21
CA ARG A 317 5.46 -17.03 -10.18
C ARG A 317 6.26 -18.22 -10.70
N PRO A 318 5.72 -19.44 -10.69
CA PRO A 318 6.32 -20.53 -11.45
C PRO A 318 6.37 -20.17 -12.94
N ALA A 319 7.39 -20.67 -13.61
CA ALA A 319 7.59 -20.47 -15.04
C ALA A 319 6.45 -21.10 -15.84
#